data_6bf3aff5d4e2e82efe69a0230d16773f
#
_entry.id   6bf3aff5d4e2e82efe69a0230d16773f
#
_cell.length_a   1.000
_cell.length_b   1.000
_cell.length_c   1.000
_cell.angle_alpha   90.00
_cell.angle_beta   90.00
_cell.angle_gamma   90.00
#
_symmetry.space_group_name_H-M   'P 1'
#
loop_
_entity.id
_entity.type
_entity.pdbx_description
1 polymer ?
#
loop_
_entity_poly.entity_id
_entity_poly.type
_entity_poly.pdbx_seq_one_letter_code
_entity_poly.pdbx_strand_id
1 'polypeptide(L)'
;MKYFKKIACVLLTVVTVLTGCSIDGREIVMDINSSSGHTLLVIDKKKCNITEAKLYLANYKNLYGDVYGVNLYKTKDASKVEKYVKDVTVDELARVYCMVAIAGEKNIALTDKEKKAVSDAAKEYYKSLSDAERDFIGASQADVEEAYDNYAIAKKLYNSLAKGVDTEVSDDDARVMHIQKIFVKDAEKAETVKEKLASGDDFATVAGTTNEDNQTDVYVDKGMLPDEVEAVAFELNDGQISDMIKTDDGYYFIKCISKLDEEKTEKNKEIILQQREQEQFNDDYNRFVKNADFELNSQLWDSIDIKNENDLKTNSFFTIYNKYFEADDKQ
;
A
#
# COMPACT_ATOMS: atom_id res chain seq x y z
N MET A 1 -6.96 -7.85 -24.01
CA MET A 1 -6.29 -8.21 -22.76
C MET A 1 -4.94 -7.50 -22.63
N LYS A 2 -4.91 -6.15 -22.70
CA LYS A 2 -3.66 -5.34 -22.65
C LYS A 2 -3.79 -4.06 -21.82
N TYR A 3 -4.85 -3.90 -21.04
CA TYR A 3 -5.12 -2.67 -20.28
C TYR A 3 -5.12 -2.83 -18.74
N PHE A 4 -4.73 -4.01 -18.21
CA PHE A 4 -4.74 -4.28 -16.78
C PHE A 4 -3.39 -4.08 -16.05
N LYS A 5 -2.34 -3.60 -16.75
CA LYS A 5 -0.98 -3.50 -16.16
C LYS A 5 -0.54 -2.09 -15.76
N LYS A 6 -1.43 -1.08 -15.68
CA LYS A 6 -1.04 0.31 -15.38
C LYS A 6 -1.77 0.97 -14.22
N ILE A 7 -2.46 0.21 -13.35
CA ILE A 7 -3.10 0.77 -12.14
C ILE A 7 -2.45 0.17 -10.87
N ALA A 8 -1.21 -0.27 -10.96
CA ALA A 8 -0.44 -0.73 -9.80
C ALA A 8 0.50 0.39 -9.33
N CYS A 9 -0.03 1.57 -9.07
CA CYS A 9 0.69 2.60 -8.34
C CYS A 9 -0.26 3.26 -7.36
N VAL A 10 0.08 3.07 -6.09
CA VAL A 10 -0.48 3.75 -4.93
C VAL A 10 -1.83 3.21 -4.46
N LEU A 11 -1.83 1.97 -4.03
CA LEU A 11 -2.70 1.55 -2.94
C LEU A 11 -1.77 1.00 -1.85
N LEU A 12 -1.24 1.89 -1.03
CA LEU A 12 -0.80 1.57 0.33
C LEU A 12 -2.09 1.29 1.13
N THR A 13 -2.68 0.12 0.88
CA THR A 13 -3.81 -0.36 1.68
C THR A 13 -3.28 -0.98 2.95
N VAL A 14 -3.00 -0.16 3.95
CA VAL A 14 -3.15 -0.61 5.32
C VAL A 14 -4.62 -0.39 5.65
N VAL A 15 -5.44 -1.42 5.46
CA VAL A 15 -6.81 -1.45 5.96
C VAL A 15 -6.73 -1.67 7.48
N THR A 16 -6.66 -0.59 8.24
CA THR A 16 -7.05 -0.63 9.63
C THR A 16 -8.47 -0.11 9.73
N VAL A 17 -9.40 -1.00 10.02
CA VAL A 17 -10.77 -0.64 10.40
C VAL A 17 -10.67 0.08 11.74
N LEU A 18 -10.80 1.41 11.73
CA LEU A 18 -10.83 2.21 12.95
C LEU A 18 -12.23 2.81 13.14
N THR A 19 -12.86 2.35 14.20
CA THR A 19 -14.01 2.99 14.82
C THR A 19 -13.50 4.16 15.68
N GLY A 20 -13.59 5.38 15.14
CA GLY A 20 -13.18 6.61 15.80
C GLY A 20 -12.29 7.46 14.86
N CYS A 21 -12.34 8.79 15.01
CA CYS A 21 -11.41 9.68 14.30
C CYS A 21 -9.99 9.44 14.82
N SER A 22 -9.24 8.57 14.15
CA SER A 22 -7.83 8.34 14.45
C SER A 22 -7.06 8.25 13.14
N ILE A 23 -5.91 8.91 13.08
CA ILE A 23 -4.95 8.76 12.00
C ILE A 23 -3.87 7.81 12.48
N ASP A 24 -3.67 6.72 11.78
CA ASP A 24 -2.68 5.67 12.10
C ASP A 24 -2.72 5.21 13.58
N GLY A 25 -3.93 5.09 14.14
CA GLY A 25 -4.14 4.62 15.52
C GLY A 25 -4.01 5.71 16.60
N ARG A 26 -3.80 6.96 16.23
CA ARG A 26 -3.82 8.09 17.16
C ARG A 26 -5.16 8.79 17.17
N GLU A 27 -5.64 9.09 18.36
CA GLU A 27 -6.83 9.91 18.56
C GLU A 27 -6.55 11.35 18.09
N ILE A 28 -7.37 11.86 17.16
CA ILE A 28 -7.30 13.24 16.72
C ILE A 28 -7.95 14.11 17.80
N VAL A 29 -7.23 15.08 18.33
CA VAL A 29 -7.81 16.07 19.22
C VAL A 29 -8.73 16.98 18.40
N MET A 30 -10.03 16.90 18.67
CA MET A 30 -11.02 17.76 18.05
C MET A 30 -11.01 19.11 18.79
N ASP A 31 -10.32 20.10 18.24
CA ASP A 31 -10.43 21.47 18.75
C ASP A 31 -11.49 22.24 17.95
N ILE A 32 -12.58 22.59 18.63
CA ILE A 32 -13.70 23.37 18.07
C ILE A 32 -13.33 24.86 17.92
N ASN A 33 -12.18 25.29 18.41
CA ASN A 33 -11.79 26.69 18.53
C ASN A 33 -10.68 27.14 17.58
N SER A 34 -10.35 26.39 16.52
CA SER A 34 -9.35 26.88 15.55
C SER A 34 -9.84 28.17 14.86
N SER A 35 -9.14 29.23 15.15
CA SER A 35 -9.51 30.63 14.91
C SER A 35 -9.53 31.09 13.45
N SER A 36 -9.44 30.20 12.47
CA SER A 36 -9.63 30.54 11.04
C SER A 36 -10.70 29.63 10.45
N GLY A 37 -11.83 30.20 10.04
CA GLY A 37 -12.97 29.47 9.45
C GLY A 37 -12.68 28.73 8.13
N HIS A 38 -11.41 28.64 7.72
CA HIS A 38 -10.97 27.97 6.50
C HIS A 38 -9.96 26.85 6.72
N THR A 39 -9.40 26.69 7.91
CA THR A 39 -8.47 25.60 8.21
C THR A 39 -9.25 24.35 8.60
N LEU A 40 -9.00 23.24 7.89
CA LEU A 40 -9.61 21.96 8.19
C LEU A 40 -8.75 21.11 9.11
N LEU A 41 -7.49 20.95 8.77
CA LEU A 41 -6.56 20.07 9.43
C LEU A 41 -5.27 20.82 9.77
N VAL A 42 -4.74 20.61 10.96
CA VAL A 42 -3.42 21.09 11.36
C VAL A 42 -2.58 19.91 11.82
N ILE A 43 -1.37 19.79 11.31
CA ILE A 43 -0.39 18.80 11.75
C ILE A 43 0.86 19.58 12.14
N ASP A 44 1.14 19.62 13.44
CA ASP A 44 2.11 20.53 14.04
C ASP A 44 1.84 21.99 13.62
N LYS A 45 2.66 22.50 12.70
CA LYS A 45 2.56 23.87 12.17
C LYS A 45 2.00 23.95 10.75
N LYS A 46 1.75 22.79 10.13
CA LYS A 46 1.25 22.72 8.76
C LYS A 46 -0.27 22.75 8.75
N LYS A 47 -0.84 23.60 7.92
CA LYS A 47 -2.29 23.83 7.84
C LYS A 47 -2.82 23.40 6.49
N CYS A 48 -3.80 22.49 6.49
CA CYS A 48 -4.60 22.14 5.34
C CYS A 48 -5.89 22.95 5.32
N ASN A 49 -6.14 23.65 4.23
CA ASN A 49 -7.34 24.46 4.05
C ASN A 49 -8.51 23.59 3.55
N ILE A 50 -9.72 24.04 3.89
CA ILE A 50 -10.95 23.37 3.42
C ILE A 50 -11.04 23.30 1.89
N THR A 51 -10.46 24.24 1.19
CA THR A 51 -10.41 24.29 -0.28
C THR A 51 -9.62 23.11 -0.85
N GLU A 52 -8.41 22.85 -0.32
CA GLU A 52 -7.61 21.69 -0.70
C GLU A 52 -8.35 20.38 -0.36
N ALA A 53 -8.97 20.33 0.83
CA ALA A 53 -9.73 19.15 1.22
C ALA A 53 -10.94 18.88 0.30
N LYS A 54 -11.65 19.91 -0.13
CA LYS A 54 -12.73 19.76 -1.11
C LYS A 54 -12.24 19.33 -2.49
N LEU A 55 -11.03 19.74 -2.88
CA LEU A 55 -10.40 19.30 -4.12
C LEU A 55 -10.14 17.78 -4.09
N TYR A 56 -9.53 17.25 -3.02
CA TYR A 56 -9.35 15.82 -2.84
C TYR A 56 -10.69 15.09 -2.74
N LEU A 57 -11.62 15.63 -1.96
CA LEU A 57 -12.95 15.04 -1.75
C LEU A 57 -13.72 14.91 -3.07
N ALA A 58 -13.70 15.94 -3.93
CA ALA A 58 -14.38 15.91 -5.23
C ALA A 58 -13.82 14.80 -6.14
N ASN A 59 -12.50 14.58 -6.13
CA ASN A 59 -11.86 13.51 -6.88
C ASN A 59 -12.18 12.13 -6.29
N TYR A 60 -12.05 11.96 -4.97
CA TYR A 60 -12.33 10.70 -4.31
C TYR A 60 -13.80 10.31 -4.36
N LYS A 61 -14.73 11.29 -4.35
CA LYS A 61 -16.14 11.03 -4.60
C LYS A 61 -16.36 10.21 -5.87
N ASN A 62 -15.66 10.55 -6.95
CA ASN A 62 -15.80 9.86 -8.22
C ASN A 62 -14.96 8.60 -8.33
N LEU A 63 -13.82 8.53 -7.65
CA LEU A 63 -12.99 7.32 -7.62
C LEU A 63 -13.62 6.18 -6.81
N TYR A 64 -14.27 6.50 -5.70
CA TYR A 64 -14.85 5.51 -4.78
C TYR A 64 -16.37 5.41 -4.84
N GLY A 65 -17.05 6.41 -5.41
CA GLY A 65 -18.51 6.47 -5.47
C GLY A 65 -19.14 5.71 -6.63
N ASP A 66 -18.36 5.31 -7.63
CA ASP A 66 -18.80 4.49 -8.76
C ASP A 66 -17.94 3.22 -8.83
N VAL A 67 -18.52 2.08 -8.47
CA VAL A 67 -17.85 0.79 -8.48
C VAL A 67 -18.56 -0.14 -9.46
N TYR A 68 -17.83 -0.63 -10.44
CA TYR A 68 -18.36 -1.49 -11.51
C TYR A 68 -19.56 -0.89 -12.26
N GLY A 69 -19.59 0.44 -12.44
CA GLY A 69 -20.69 1.15 -13.12
C GLY A 69 -21.93 1.37 -12.25
N VAL A 70 -21.84 1.09 -10.94
CA VAL A 70 -22.91 1.36 -9.97
C VAL A 70 -22.59 2.61 -9.18
N ASN A 71 -23.39 3.67 -9.34
CA ASN A 71 -23.28 4.88 -8.53
C ASN A 71 -23.80 4.60 -7.12
N LEU A 72 -22.87 4.44 -6.16
CA LEU A 72 -23.17 4.08 -4.78
C LEU A 72 -23.94 5.17 -4.02
N TYR A 73 -23.82 6.44 -4.44
CA TYR A 73 -24.61 7.56 -3.86
C TYR A 73 -26.09 7.50 -4.20
N LYS A 74 -26.50 6.67 -5.17
CA LYS A 74 -27.89 6.42 -5.52
C LYS A 74 -28.48 5.18 -4.84
N THR A 75 -27.75 4.58 -3.91
CA THR A 75 -28.19 3.41 -3.16
C THR A 75 -28.68 3.79 -1.75
N LYS A 76 -29.27 2.82 -1.04
CA LYS A 76 -29.65 2.98 0.38
C LYS A 76 -28.46 3.22 1.31
N ASP A 77 -27.24 2.94 0.86
CA ASP A 77 -25.99 3.08 1.63
C ASP A 77 -25.27 4.40 1.35
N ALA A 78 -25.88 5.35 0.62
CA ALA A 78 -25.28 6.63 0.21
C ALA A 78 -24.60 7.39 1.36
N SER A 79 -25.20 7.42 2.55
CA SER A 79 -24.60 8.11 3.71
C SER A 79 -23.37 7.37 4.27
N LYS A 80 -23.32 6.03 4.17
CA LYS A 80 -22.13 5.26 4.54
C LYS A 80 -21.00 5.49 3.55
N VAL A 81 -21.33 5.55 2.25
CA VAL A 81 -20.39 5.86 1.17
C VAL A 81 -19.80 7.26 1.37
N GLU A 82 -20.65 8.25 1.63
CA GLU A 82 -20.23 9.61 1.93
C GLU A 82 -19.24 9.66 3.11
N LYS A 83 -19.62 9.03 4.23
CA LYS A 83 -18.73 8.94 5.40
C LYS A 83 -17.39 8.30 5.04
N TYR A 84 -17.42 7.15 4.37
CA TYR A 84 -16.20 6.46 3.96
C TYR A 84 -15.30 7.33 3.09
N VAL A 85 -15.86 8.01 2.07
CA VAL A 85 -15.07 8.88 1.18
C VAL A 85 -14.50 10.08 1.94
N LYS A 86 -15.27 10.64 2.88
CA LYS A 86 -14.79 11.73 3.75
C LYS A 86 -13.65 11.25 4.67
N ASP A 87 -13.80 10.09 5.28
CA ASP A 87 -12.75 9.50 6.13
C ASP A 87 -11.45 9.26 5.32
N VAL A 88 -11.54 8.60 4.17
CA VAL A 88 -10.38 8.37 3.29
C VAL A 88 -9.73 9.69 2.85
N THR A 89 -10.53 10.74 2.61
CA THR A 89 -10.00 12.05 2.22
C THR A 89 -9.17 12.67 3.35
N VAL A 90 -9.67 12.64 4.58
CA VAL A 90 -8.93 13.18 5.74
C VAL A 90 -7.66 12.39 5.99
N ASP A 91 -7.74 11.06 5.94
CA ASP A 91 -6.58 10.17 6.15
C ASP A 91 -5.47 10.45 5.13
N GLU A 92 -5.83 10.62 3.85
CA GLU A 92 -4.84 10.92 2.81
C GLU A 92 -4.24 12.31 2.96
N LEU A 93 -5.05 13.33 3.27
CA LEU A 93 -4.55 14.68 3.55
C LEU A 93 -3.61 14.69 4.75
N ALA A 94 -3.99 13.99 5.83
CA ALA A 94 -3.14 13.88 7.00
C ALA A 94 -1.79 13.22 6.64
N ARG A 95 -1.82 12.15 5.84
CA ARG A 95 -0.60 11.49 5.35
C ARG A 95 0.27 12.45 4.54
N VAL A 96 -0.32 13.16 3.56
CA VAL A 96 0.40 14.14 2.74
C VAL A 96 1.04 15.21 3.63
N TYR A 97 0.31 15.75 4.61
CA TYR A 97 0.82 16.81 5.48
C TYR A 97 1.89 16.33 6.47
N CYS A 98 1.78 15.09 7.00
CA CYS A 98 2.88 14.45 7.72
C CYS A 98 4.14 14.34 6.85
N MET A 99 3.98 13.88 5.61
CA MET A 99 5.10 13.75 4.69
C MET A 99 5.71 15.11 4.32
N VAL A 100 4.90 16.15 4.14
CA VAL A 100 5.39 17.53 3.92
C VAL A 100 6.16 18.04 5.14
N ALA A 101 5.71 17.73 6.35
CA ALA A 101 6.41 18.11 7.58
C ALA A 101 7.76 17.39 7.69
N ILE A 102 7.80 16.07 7.49
CA ILE A 102 9.03 15.27 7.47
C ILE A 102 10.00 15.73 6.37
N ALA A 103 9.49 16.07 5.18
CA ALA A 103 10.30 16.61 4.09
C ALA A 103 10.96 17.93 4.49
N GLY A 104 10.24 18.79 5.22
CA GLY A 104 10.78 20.03 5.79
C GLY A 104 11.92 19.78 6.77
N GLU A 105 11.77 18.81 7.69
CA GLU A 105 12.83 18.43 8.63
C GLU A 105 14.07 17.88 7.92
N LYS A 106 13.87 17.13 6.83
CA LYS A 106 14.95 16.56 6.02
C LYS A 106 15.50 17.50 4.93
N ASN A 107 15.00 18.74 4.85
CA ASN A 107 15.38 19.74 3.82
C ASN A 107 15.12 19.24 2.38
N ILE A 108 14.08 18.43 2.18
CA ILE A 108 13.64 17.98 0.87
C ILE A 108 12.68 19.04 0.30
N ALA A 109 13.02 19.59 -0.87
CA ALA A 109 12.22 20.58 -1.56
C ALA A 109 12.17 20.28 -3.07
N LEU A 110 11.17 20.81 -3.75
CA LEU A 110 11.05 20.68 -5.20
C LEU A 110 12.13 21.50 -5.91
N THR A 111 12.70 20.93 -6.95
CA THR A 111 13.57 21.62 -7.90
C THR A 111 12.77 22.60 -8.78
N ASP A 112 13.44 23.52 -9.48
CA ASP A 112 12.76 24.43 -10.39
C ASP A 112 12.02 23.70 -11.54
N LYS A 113 12.56 22.55 -11.99
CA LYS A 113 11.91 21.70 -12.98
C LYS A 113 10.60 21.10 -12.43
N GLU A 114 10.64 20.57 -11.20
CA GLU A 114 9.46 19.99 -10.54
C GLU A 114 8.40 21.06 -10.24
N LYS A 115 8.81 22.25 -9.79
CA LYS A 115 7.88 23.39 -9.60
C LYS A 115 7.20 23.81 -10.89
N LYS A 116 7.95 23.79 -12.00
CA LYS A 116 7.35 24.05 -13.32
C LYS A 116 6.34 22.97 -13.70
N ALA A 117 6.63 21.71 -13.45
CA ALA A 117 5.72 20.60 -13.69
C ALA A 117 4.44 20.72 -12.85
N VAL A 118 4.56 21.09 -11.57
CA VAL A 118 3.44 21.41 -10.68
C VAL A 118 2.57 22.52 -11.26
N SER A 119 3.17 23.64 -11.66
CA SER A 119 2.42 24.78 -12.23
C SER A 119 1.69 24.41 -13.52
N ASP A 120 2.34 23.65 -14.41
CA ASP A 120 1.73 23.19 -15.66
C ASP A 120 0.58 22.19 -15.39
N ALA A 121 0.75 21.26 -14.45
CA ALA A 121 -0.28 20.33 -14.01
C ALA A 121 -1.48 21.07 -13.37
N ALA A 122 -1.23 22.02 -12.49
CA ALA A 122 -2.27 22.83 -11.85
C ALA A 122 -3.10 23.61 -12.86
N LYS A 123 -2.45 24.20 -13.85
CA LYS A 123 -3.12 24.91 -14.94
C LYS A 123 -3.99 23.98 -15.79
N GLU A 124 -3.51 22.77 -16.10
CA GLU A 124 -4.29 21.79 -16.87
C GLU A 124 -5.51 21.34 -16.07
N TYR A 125 -5.30 20.93 -14.80
CA TYR A 125 -6.38 20.47 -13.95
C TYR A 125 -7.43 21.56 -13.70
N TYR A 126 -7.03 22.77 -13.34
CA TYR A 126 -7.94 23.90 -13.10
C TYR A 126 -8.80 24.21 -14.33
N LYS A 127 -8.22 24.12 -15.53
CA LYS A 127 -8.96 24.27 -16.78
C LYS A 127 -9.96 23.16 -17.06
N SER A 128 -9.71 21.95 -16.57
CA SER A 128 -10.61 20.81 -16.76
C SER A 128 -11.85 20.86 -15.88
N LEU A 129 -11.82 21.67 -14.82
CA LEU A 129 -12.97 21.82 -13.91
C LEU A 129 -14.11 22.60 -14.57
N SER A 130 -15.33 22.06 -14.41
CA SER A 130 -16.57 22.77 -14.73
C SER A 130 -16.84 23.94 -13.76
N ASP A 131 -17.77 24.80 -14.07
CA ASP A 131 -18.14 25.91 -13.18
C ASP A 131 -18.71 25.39 -11.85
N ALA A 132 -19.55 24.32 -11.89
CA ALA A 132 -20.10 23.70 -10.68
C ALA A 132 -18.98 23.11 -9.77
N GLU A 133 -17.95 22.52 -10.36
CA GLU A 133 -16.81 22.00 -9.62
C GLU A 133 -15.96 23.11 -9.01
N ARG A 134 -15.74 24.20 -9.75
CA ARG A 134 -15.04 25.37 -9.21
C ARG A 134 -15.82 26.02 -8.07
N ASP A 135 -17.13 26.14 -8.19
CA ASP A 135 -17.98 26.71 -7.15
C ASP A 135 -18.00 25.83 -5.89
N PHE A 136 -18.10 24.50 -6.05
CA PHE A 136 -18.04 23.57 -4.91
C PHE A 136 -16.68 23.61 -4.22
N ILE A 137 -15.60 23.47 -4.97
CA ILE A 137 -14.24 23.41 -4.42
C ILE A 137 -13.87 24.77 -3.83
N GLY A 138 -14.21 25.85 -4.49
CA GLY A 138 -13.88 27.22 -4.12
C GLY A 138 -12.39 27.54 -4.31
N ALA A 139 -11.67 26.74 -5.13
CA ALA A 139 -10.23 26.91 -5.35
C ALA A 139 -9.94 27.85 -6.50
N SER A 140 -8.92 28.67 -6.34
CA SER A 140 -8.22 29.34 -7.44
C SER A 140 -7.19 28.40 -8.08
N GLN A 141 -6.63 28.79 -9.21
CA GLN A 141 -5.51 28.04 -9.81
C GLN A 141 -4.30 27.96 -8.85
N ALA A 142 -4.06 28.99 -8.04
CA ALA A 142 -2.98 29.00 -7.07
C ALA A 142 -3.21 28.01 -5.92
N ASP A 143 -4.46 27.80 -5.48
CA ASP A 143 -4.78 26.80 -4.47
C ASP A 143 -4.58 25.38 -5.03
N VAL A 144 -4.87 25.15 -6.31
CA VAL A 144 -4.59 23.88 -6.99
C VAL A 144 -3.07 23.66 -7.12
N GLU A 145 -2.32 24.71 -7.39
CA GLU A 145 -0.85 24.65 -7.46
C GLU A 145 -0.26 24.28 -6.09
N GLU A 146 -0.75 24.89 -5.00
CA GLU A 146 -0.33 24.54 -3.63
C GLU A 146 -0.65 23.08 -3.28
N ALA A 147 -1.83 22.59 -3.65
CA ALA A 147 -2.19 21.19 -3.44
C ALA A 147 -1.26 20.22 -4.20
N TYR A 148 -0.89 20.54 -5.43
CA TYR A 148 0.10 19.75 -6.17
C TYR A 148 1.52 19.88 -5.62
N ASP A 149 1.92 21.05 -5.11
CA ASP A 149 3.20 21.23 -4.43
C ASP A 149 3.29 20.30 -3.21
N ASN A 150 2.27 20.28 -2.35
CA ASN A 150 2.20 19.41 -1.18
C ASN A 150 2.27 17.93 -1.59
N TYR A 151 1.49 17.52 -2.58
CA TYR A 151 1.49 16.16 -3.08
C TYR A 151 2.84 15.75 -3.70
N ALA A 152 3.46 16.64 -4.48
CA ALA A 152 4.76 16.41 -5.10
C ALA A 152 5.89 16.31 -4.06
N ILE A 153 5.88 17.14 -3.02
CA ILE A 153 6.83 17.05 -1.90
C ILE A 153 6.67 15.74 -1.16
N ALA A 154 5.43 15.31 -0.89
CA ALA A 154 5.15 14.03 -0.25
C ALA A 154 5.69 12.85 -1.08
N LYS A 155 5.41 12.82 -2.38
CA LYS A 155 5.94 11.79 -3.30
C LYS A 155 7.47 11.81 -3.36
N LYS A 156 8.08 13.01 -3.40
CA LYS A 156 9.53 13.15 -3.41
C LYS A 156 10.19 12.65 -2.13
N LEU A 157 9.56 12.91 -0.97
CA LEU A 157 10.02 12.34 0.30
C LEU A 157 10.04 10.82 0.23
N TYR A 158 8.91 10.19 -0.17
CA TYR A 158 8.82 8.74 -0.29
C TYR A 158 9.94 8.18 -1.16
N ASN A 159 10.11 8.72 -2.37
CA ASN A 159 11.16 8.31 -3.29
C ASN A 159 12.59 8.56 -2.75
N SER A 160 12.77 9.59 -1.92
CA SER A 160 14.06 9.88 -1.30
C SER A 160 14.42 8.90 -0.19
N LEU A 161 13.44 8.47 0.60
CA LEU A 161 13.62 7.47 1.65
C LEU A 161 13.85 6.08 1.03
N ALA A 162 13.10 5.72 0.00
CA ALA A 162 13.28 4.50 -0.75
C ALA A 162 14.71 4.36 -1.32
N LYS A 163 15.30 5.44 -1.83
CA LYS A 163 16.70 5.43 -2.34
C LYS A 163 17.77 5.24 -1.26
N GLY A 164 17.43 5.39 0.01
CA GLY A 164 18.35 5.25 1.15
C GLY A 164 18.53 3.81 1.64
N VAL A 165 17.77 2.84 1.10
CA VAL A 165 17.86 1.44 1.51
C VAL A 165 18.99 0.70 0.81
N ASP A 166 19.47 -0.39 1.42
CA ASP A 166 20.38 -1.31 0.78
C ASP A 166 19.67 -2.02 -0.39
N THR A 167 20.15 -1.73 -1.60
CA THR A 167 19.60 -2.29 -2.85
C THR A 167 20.20 -3.64 -3.21
N GLU A 168 21.25 -4.09 -2.50
CA GLU A 168 21.83 -5.40 -2.72
C GLU A 168 20.99 -6.48 -2.05
N VAL A 169 20.32 -7.30 -2.86
CA VAL A 169 19.62 -8.51 -2.41
C VAL A 169 20.36 -9.71 -3.02
N SER A 170 20.93 -10.54 -2.17
CA SER A 170 21.66 -11.74 -2.63
C SER A 170 20.70 -12.78 -3.21
N ASP A 171 21.20 -13.62 -4.13
CA ASP A 171 20.42 -14.76 -4.64
C ASP A 171 19.99 -15.68 -3.52
N ASP A 172 20.80 -15.84 -2.47
CA ASP A 172 20.46 -16.68 -1.34
C ASP A 172 19.35 -16.08 -0.47
N ASP A 173 19.32 -14.75 -0.28
CA ASP A 173 18.25 -14.08 0.47
C ASP A 173 16.91 -14.14 -0.26
N ALA A 174 16.94 -14.01 -1.58
CA ALA A 174 15.76 -14.00 -2.42
C ALA A 174 15.38 -15.37 -3.00
N ARG A 175 16.15 -16.41 -2.69
CA ARG A 175 16.02 -17.72 -3.30
C ARG A 175 14.61 -18.28 -3.20
N VAL A 176 14.06 -18.63 -4.34
CA VAL A 176 12.80 -19.36 -4.47
C VAL A 176 13.10 -20.79 -4.91
N MET A 177 12.66 -21.75 -4.13
CA MET A 177 12.77 -23.17 -4.41
C MET A 177 11.45 -23.73 -4.92
N HIS A 178 11.56 -24.76 -5.75
CA HIS A 178 10.41 -25.63 -6.09
C HIS A 178 10.52 -26.93 -5.28
N ILE A 179 9.54 -27.21 -4.46
CA ILE A 179 9.53 -28.39 -3.59
C ILE A 179 8.22 -29.16 -3.68
N GLN A 180 8.29 -30.44 -3.32
CA GLN A 180 7.13 -31.20 -2.89
C GLN A 180 7.20 -31.43 -1.38
N LYS A 181 6.07 -31.32 -0.69
CA LYS A 181 5.96 -31.52 0.75
C LYS A 181 4.87 -32.50 1.12
N ILE A 182 5.12 -33.28 2.17
CA ILE A 182 4.14 -34.08 2.87
C ILE A 182 4.09 -33.60 4.31
N PHE A 183 2.91 -33.31 4.81
CA PHE A 183 2.64 -33.01 6.21
C PHE A 183 1.68 -34.02 6.80
N VAL A 184 1.99 -34.55 7.97
CA VAL A 184 1.11 -35.42 8.74
C VAL A 184 1.19 -35.06 10.23
N LYS A 185 0.05 -35.08 10.92
CA LYS A 185 -0.04 -34.78 12.36
C LYS A 185 0.36 -35.92 13.25
N ASP A 186 0.07 -37.13 12.80
CA ASP A 186 0.20 -38.36 13.60
C ASP A 186 1.58 -39.01 13.41
N ALA A 187 2.22 -39.39 14.51
CA ALA A 187 3.54 -40.03 14.50
C ALA A 187 3.57 -41.41 13.81
N GLU A 188 2.51 -42.22 13.93
CA GLU A 188 2.45 -43.55 13.28
C GLU A 188 2.30 -43.40 11.76
N LYS A 189 1.53 -42.38 11.32
CA LYS A 189 1.45 -42.03 9.91
C LYS A 189 2.81 -41.50 9.38
N ALA A 190 3.50 -40.71 10.17
CA ALA A 190 4.83 -40.19 9.79
C ALA A 190 5.84 -41.35 9.62
N GLU A 191 5.88 -42.32 10.53
CA GLU A 191 6.71 -43.53 10.34
C GLU A 191 6.31 -44.31 9.09
N THR A 192 5.01 -44.44 8.80
CA THR A 192 4.53 -45.08 7.57
C THR A 192 5.01 -44.35 6.31
N VAL A 193 4.96 -43.01 6.30
CA VAL A 193 5.48 -42.21 5.18
C VAL A 193 7.00 -42.44 5.03
N LYS A 194 7.73 -42.40 6.12
CA LYS A 194 9.19 -42.61 6.15
C LYS A 194 9.56 -43.99 5.57
N GLU A 195 8.86 -45.05 5.98
CA GLU A 195 9.08 -46.42 5.47
C GLU A 195 8.82 -46.50 3.97
N LYS A 196 7.75 -45.92 3.48
CA LYS A 196 7.43 -45.90 2.04
C LYS A 196 8.49 -45.17 1.24
N LEU A 197 8.92 -43.98 1.69
CA LEU A 197 9.96 -43.21 1.01
C LEU A 197 11.31 -43.95 1.04
N ALA A 198 11.66 -44.58 2.16
CA ALA A 198 12.86 -45.37 2.29
C ALA A 198 12.85 -46.64 1.41
N SER A 199 11.69 -47.21 1.10
CA SER A 199 11.55 -48.32 0.16
C SER A 199 11.61 -47.95 -1.31
N GLY A 200 11.67 -46.64 -1.59
CA GLY A 200 11.80 -46.07 -2.95
C GLY A 200 10.47 -45.74 -3.62
N ASP A 201 9.39 -45.72 -2.86
CA ASP A 201 8.09 -45.27 -3.39
C ASP A 201 8.20 -43.81 -3.91
N ASP A 202 7.46 -43.53 -4.98
CA ASP A 202 7.46 -42.18 -5.56
C ASP A 202 6.84 -41.18 -4.59
N PHE A 203 7.55 -40.07 -4.36
CA PHE A 203 7.17 -39.04 -3.39
C PHE A 203 5.76 -38.45 -3.66
N ALA A 204 5.43 -38.15 -4.91
CA ALA A 204 4.12 -37.60 -5.28
C ALA A 204 3.00 -38.61 -5.05
N THR A 205 3.27 -39.92 -5.29
CA THR A 205 2.32 -41.02 -5.02
C THR A 205 2.06 -41.18 -3.53
N VAL A 206 3.12 -41.14 -2.70
CA VAL A 206 2.99 -41.17 -1.24
C VAL A 206 2.24 -39.94 -0.75
N ALA A 207 2.59 -38.75 -1.23
CA ALA A 207 1.92 -37.51 -0.89
C ALA A 207 0.41 -37.56 -1.21
N GLY A 208 0.05 -38.03 -2.39
CA GLY A 208 -1.36 -38.13 -2.82
C GLY A 208 -2.25 -38.99 -1.91
N THR A 209 -1.63 -39.87 -1.10
CA THR A 209 -2.38 -40.77 -0.19
C THR A 209 -2.25 -40.43 1.29
N THR A 210 -1.25 -39.60 1.67
CA THR A 210 -0.91 -39.41 3.09
C THR A 210 -0.85 -37.92 3.50
N ASN A 211 -0.63 -37.00 2.54
CA ASN A 211 -0.51 -35.59 2.86
C ASN A 211 -1.81 -35.03 3.47
N GLU A 212 -1.71 -34.41 4.62
CA GLU A 212 -2.83 -33.73 5.30
C GLU A 212 -2.88 -32.22 4.99
N ASP A 213 -1.89 -31.71 4.25
CA ASP A 213 -1.92 -30.35 3.73
C ASP A 213 -2.64 -30.29 2.36
N ASN A 214 -3.20 -29.10 2.05
CA ASN A 214 -3.93 -28.88 0.80
C ASN A 214 -3.02 -28.78 -0.44
N GLN A 215 -1.72 -28.58 -0.24
CA GLN A 215 -0.74 -28.37 -1.31
C GLN A 215 0.47 -29.29 -1.11
N THR A 216 0.77 -30.08 -2.13
CA THR A 216 1.97 -30.92 -2.17
C THR A 216 3.09 -30.24 -2.94
N ASP A 217 2.82 -29.65 -4.08
CA ASP A 217 3.77 -29.08 -5.02
C ASP A 217 3.70 -27.56 -4.92
N VAL A 218 4.78 -26.93 -4.45
CA VAL A 218 4.81 -25.49 -4.10
C VAL A 218 6.15 -24.84 -4.40
N TYR A 219 6.10 -23.55 -4.68
CA TYR A 219 7.28 -22.68 -4.66
C TYR A 219 7.35 -22.00 -3.31
N VAL A 220 8.54 -21.98 -2.73
CA VAL A 220 8.77 -21.40 -1.41
C VAL A 220 10.01 -20.52 -1.41
N ASP A 221 9.92 -19.41 -0.71
CA ASP A 221 11.04 -18.54 -0.34
C ASP A 221 11.24 -18.55 1.18
N LYS A 222 12.25 -17.87 1.67
CA LYS A 222 12.55 -17.78 3.11
C LYS A 222 11.38 -17.15 3.87
N GLY A 223 10.99 -17.74 4.99
CA GLY A 223 9.88 -17.33 5.85
C GLY A 223 8.54 -17.96 5.50
N MET A 224 8.43 -18.78 4.44
CA MET A 224 7.18 -19.44 4.06
C MET A 224 6.95 -20.79 4.74
N LEU A 225 7.98 -21.39 5.31
CA LEU A 225 7.92 -22.68 6.00
C LEU A 225 8.17 -22.50 7.51
N PRO A 226 7.73 -23.43 8.37
CA PRO A 226 8.19 -23.45 9.76
C PRO A 226 9.71 -23.50 9.83
N ASP A 227 10.32 -22.84 10.82
CA ASP A 227 11.77 -22.64 10.92
C ASP A 227 12.55 -23.96 10.81
N GLU A 228 12.05 -25.04 11.48
CA GLU A 228 12.71 -26.36 11.44
C GLU A 228 12.64 -27.00 10.05
N VAL A 229 11.55 -26.76 9.32
CA VAL A 229 11.34 -27.28 7.96
C VAL A 229 12.17 -26.47 6.97
N GLU A 230 12.19 -25.16 7.12
CA GLU A 230 12.96 -24.24 6.27
C GLU A 230 14.45 -24.54 6.34
N ALA A 231 14.99 -24.67 7.55
CA ALA A 231 16.41 -24.98 7.78
C ALA A 231 16.87 -26.27 7.04
N VAL A 232 16.00 -27.27 6.95
CA VAL A 232 16.31 -28.51 6.21
C VAL A 232 16.05 -28.35 4.71
N ALA A 233 14.94 -27.75 4.33
CA ALA A 233 14.53 -27.63 2.93
C ALA A 233 15.55 -26.88 2.08
N PHE A 234 16.08 -25.75 2.61
CA PHE A 234 17.03 -24.89 1.90
C PHE A 234 18.45 -25.47 1.78
N GLU A 235 18.76 -26.55 2.51
CA GLU A 235 20.02 -27.31 2.36
C GLU A 235 19.91 -28.45 1.34
N LEU A 236 18.70 -28.84 0.91
CA LEU A 236 18.52 -29.91 -0.07
C LEU A 236 19.01 -29.51 -1.46
N ASN A 237 19.59 -30.47 -2.17
CA ASN A 237 19.88 -30.34 -3.59
C ASN A 237 18.75 -30.94 -4.45
N ASP A 238 18.75 -30.63 -5.73
CA ASP A 238 17.76 -31.13 -6.68
C ASP A 238 17.59 -32.64 -6.60
N GLY A 239 16.35 -33.08 -6.47
CA GLY A 239 15.97 -34.49 -6.34
C GLY A 239 16.13 -35.09 -4.94
N GLN A 240 16.78 -34.39 -3.98
CA GLN A 240 16.94 -34.92 -2.63
C GLN A 240 15.62 -34.89 -1.85
N ILE A 241 15.48 -35.89 -0.97
CA ILE A 241 14.35 -36.00 -0.02
C ILE A 241 14.94 -35.85 1.39
N SER A 242 14.28 -35.07 2.23
CA SER A 242 14.67 -34.92 3.64
C SER A 242 14.38 -36.18 4.45
N ASP A 243 15.06 -36.32 5.57
CA ASP A 243 14.56 -37.13 6.66
C ASP A 243 13.24 -36.56 7.21
N MET A 244 12.59 -37.30 8.12
CA MET A 244 11.42 -36.83 8.84
C MET A 244 11.76 -35.62 9.71
N ILE A 245 11.10 -34.47 9.45
CA ILE A 245 11.28 -33.24 10.19
C ILE A 245 10.11 -33.10 11.17
N LYS A 246 10.43 -32.99 12.46
CA LYS A 246 9.41 -32.81 13.50
C LYS A 246 9.26 -31.34 13.83
N THR A 247 8.01 -30.88 13.90
CA THR A 247 7.60 -29.57 14.38
C THR A 247 6.59 -29.70 15.51
N ASP A 248 6.18 -28.59 16.10
CA ASP A 248 5.12 -28.59 17.11
C ASP A 248 3.75 -29.02 16.55
N ASP A 249 3.50 -28.75 15.25
CA ASP A 249 2.23 -29.04 14.57
C ASP A 249 2.15 -30.46 13.98
N GLY A 250 3.28 -31.16 13.83
CA GLY A 250 3.36 -32.47 13.23
C GLY A 250 4.69 -32.79 12.57
N TYR A 251 4.65 -33.53 11.48
CA TYR A 251 5.83 -34.08 10.80
C TYR A 251 5.79 -33.71 9.33
N TYR A 252 6.95 -33.30 8.82
CA TYR A 252 7.15 -32.92 7.42
C TYR A 252 8.17 -33.83 6.74
N PHE A 253 7.96 -34.04 5.43
CA PHE A 253 8.94 -34.58 4.49
C PHE A 253 8.98 -33.66 3.29
N ILE A 254 10.18 -33.33 2.85
CA ILE A 254 10.41 -32.38 1.75
C ILE A 254 11.21 -33.08 0.66
N LYS A 255 10.77 -32.93 -0.58
CA LYS A 255 11.56 -33.26 -1.76
C LYS A 255 11.89 -31.98 -2.51
N CYS A 256 13.16 -31.71 -2.71
CA CYS A 256 13.59 -30.62 -3.56
C CYS A 256 13.39 -31.01 -5.03
N ILE A 257 12.62 -30.26 -5.78
CA ILE A 257 12.46 -30.40 -7.23
C ILE A 257 13.50 -29.53 -7.95
N SER A 258 13.60 -28.28 -7.52
CA SER A 258 14.64 -27.34 -7.97
C SER A 258 15.08 -26.47 -6.79
N LYS A 259 16.37 -26.44 -6.53
CA LYS A 259 16.96 -25.63 -5.47
C LYS A 259 16.89 -24.13 -5.76
N LEU A 260 16.77 -23.76 -7.04
CA LEU A 260 16.70 -22.37 -7.51
C LEU A 260 15.78 -22.28 -8.71
N ASP A 261 14.72 -21.46 -8.59
CA ASP A 261 13.94 -20.96 -9.71
C ASP A 261 14.45 -19.53 -10.01
N GLU A 262 15.26 -19.38 -11.06
CA GLU A 262 15.91 -18.10 -11.38
C GLU A 262 14.89 -16.98 -11.63
N GLU A 263 13.81 -17.27 -12.40
CA GLU A 263 12.81 -16.24 -12.73
C GLU A 263 12.06 -15.76 -11.47
N LYS A 264 11.69 -16.68 -10.57
CA LYS A 264 10.99 -16.32 -9.35
C LYS A 264 11.92 -15.66 -8.34
N THR A 265 13.19 -16.07 -8.28
CA THR A 265 14.19 -15.44 -7.43
C THR A 265 14.44 -13.99 -7.83
N GLU A 266 14.56 -13.69 -9.13
CA GLU A 266 14.68 -12.30 -9.57
C GLU A 266 13.44 -11.45 -9.22
N LYS A 267 12.25 -12.02 -9.37
CA LYS A 267 11.02 -11.34 -8.93
C LYS A 267 10.97 -11.14 -7.41
N ASN A 268 11.46 -12.10 -6.64
CA ASN A 268 11.51 -12.00 -5.19
C ASN A 268 12.50 -10.95 -4.70
N LYS A 269 13.63 -10.74 -5.40
CA LYS A 269 14.54 -9.61 -5.13
C LYS A 269 13.81 -8.26 -5.22
N GLU A 270 12.97 -8.09 -6.25
CA GLU A 270 12.17 -6.87 -6.41
C GLU A 270 11.19 -6.70 -5.24
N ILE A 271 10.57 -7.78 -4.78
CA ILE A 271 9.64 -7.77 -3.65
C ILE A 271 10.37 -7.40 -2.35
N ILE A 272 11.51 -8.03 -2.08
CA ILE A 272 12.34 -7.75 -0.90
C ILE A 272 12.79 -6.28 -0.88
N LEU A 273 13.23 -5.76 -2.04
CA LEU A 273 13.61 -4.35 -2.15
C LEU A 273 12.43 -3.43 -1.82
N GLN A 274 11.25 -3.69 -2.40
CA GLN A 274 10.05 -2.91 -2.10
C GLN A 274 9.66 -2.98 -0.62
N GLN A 275 9.82 -4.14 0.03
CA GLN A 275 9.58 -4.28 1.47
C GLN A 275 10.55 -3.45 2.30
N ARG A 276 11.87 -3.47 1.99
CA ARG A 276 12.88 -2.64 2.66
C ARG A 276 12.58 -1.14 2.51
N GLU A 277 12.20 -0.71 1.30
CA GLU A 277 11.79 0.68 1.03
C GLU A 277 10.57 1.08 1.87
N GLN A 278 9.59 0.18 1.97
CA GLN A 278 8.38 0.40 2.75
C GLN A 278 8.68 0.45 4.26
N GLU A 279 9.51 -0.44 4.77
CA GLU A 279 9.93 -0.47 6.18
C GLU A 279 10.66 0.82 6.56
N GLN A 280 11.61 1.25 5.74
CA GLN A 280 12.35 2.50 5.98
C GLN A 280 11.41 3.71 6.00
N PHE A 281 10.45 3.77 5.07
CA PHE A 281 9.43 4.81 5.07
C PHE A 281 8.57 4.76 6.32
N ASN A 282 8.08 3.57 6.69
CA ASN A 282 7.22 3.38 7.85
C ASN A 282 7.93 3.78 9.16
N ASP A 283 9.20 3.50 9.31
CA ASP A 283 9.97 3.86 10.50
C ASP A 283 10.06 5.38 10.69
N ASP A 284 10.38 6.11 9.62
CA ASP A 284 10.44 7.57 9.66
C ASP A 284 9.04 8.19 9.87
N TYR A 285 8.05 7.67 9.15
CA TYR A 285 6.66 8.13 9.22
C TYR A 285 6.07 7.89 10.61
N ASN A 286 6.15 6.67 11.14
CA ASN A 286 5.60 6.30 12.44
C ASN A 286 6.28 7.06 13.59
N ARG A 287 7.60 7.31 13.47
CA ARG A 287 8.33 8.14 14.45
C ARG A 287 7.79 9.57 14.46
N PHE A 288 7.52 10.17 13.29
CA PHE A 288 6.92 11.49 13.19
C PHE A 288 5.50 11.48 13.77
N VAL A 289 4.62 10.61 13.28
CA VAL A 289 3.21 10.51 13.72
C VAL A 289 3.10 10.32 15.23
N LYS A 290 4.00 9.53 15.83
CA LYS A 290 4.02 9.30 17.29
C LYS A 290 4.19 10.59 18.11
N ASN A 291 4.85 11.62 17.57
CA ASN A 291 5.18 12.85 18.29
C ASN A 291 4.42 14.07 17.77
N ALA A 292 3.78 13.99 16.62
CA ALA A 292 3.07 15.10 16.01
C ALA A 292 1.75 15.41 16.71
N ASP A 293 1.37 16.68 16.69
CA ASP A 293 0.06 17.15 17.14
C ASP A 293 -0.91 17.20 15.94
N PHE A 294 -2.12 16.68 16.13
CA PHE A 294 -3.16 16.63 15.12
C PHE A 294 -4.41 17.36 15.58
N GLU A 295 -4.87 18.33 14.81
CA GLU A 295 -6.12 19.05 15.06
C GLU A 295 -7.01 18.97 13.83
N LEU A 296 -8.28 18.58 13.99
CA LEU A 296 -9.28 18.51 12.92
C LEU A 296 -10.50 19.37 13.27
N ASN A 297 -10.88 20.28 12.39
CA ASN A 297 -12.13 20.99 12.46
C ASN A 297 -13.28 20.11 11.95
N SER A 298 -13.75 19.20 12.81
CA SER A 298 -14.79 18.24 12.46
C SER A 298 -16.11 18.93 12.11
N GLN A 299 -16.46 20.02 12.80
CA GLN A 299 -17.71 20.76 12.49
C GLN A 299 -17.69 21.33 11.07
N LEU A 300 -16.55 21.91 10.65
CA LEU A 300 -16.40 22.39 9.27
C LEU A 300 -16.46 21.25 8.27
N TRP A 301 -15.79 20.11 8.58
CA TRP A 301 -15.79 18.94 7.72
C TRP A 301 -17.19 18.30 7.57
N ASP A 302 -17.90 18.15 8.69
CA ASP A 302 -19.23 17.55 8.71
C ASP A 302 -20.27 18.39 7.97
N SER A 303 -20.06 19.71 7.86
CA SER A 303 -20.94 20.61 7.12
C SER A 303 -20.96 20.37 5.60
N ILE A 304 -19.98 19.63 5.05
CA ILE A 304 -19.88 19.36 3.62
C ILE A 304 -20.72 18.13 3.27
N ASP A 305 -21.68 18.28 2.38
CA ASP A 305 -22.50 17.19 1.80
C ASP A 305 -22.03 16.94 0.37
N ILE A 306 -21.70 15.68 0.02
CA ILE A 306 -21.30 15.31 -1.35
C ILE A 306 -22.25 14.32 -2.02
N LYS A 307 -23.17 13.72 -1.28
CA LYS A 307 -24.07 12.70 -1.83
C LYS A 307 -25.06 13.26 -2.85
N ASN A 308 -25.42 14.55 -2.71
CA ASN A 308 -26.34 15.24 -3.58
C ASN A 308 -25.67 16.04 -4.71
N GLU A 309 -24.34 16.12 -4.72
CA GLU A 309 -23.54 16.85 -5.69
C GLU A 309 -23.36 16.06 -6.99
N ASN A 310 -24.42 16.02 -7.82
CA ASN A 310 -24.44 15.24 -9.07
C ASN A 310 -23.54 15.79 -10.17
N ASP A 311 -23.18 17.07 -10.10
CA ASP A 311 -22.38 17.78 -11.12
C ASP A 311 -20.87 17.71 -10.84
N LEU A 312 -20.46 17.17 -9.68
CA LEU A 312 -19.07 16.87 -9.39
C LEU A 312 -18.65 15.58 -10.10
N LYS A 313 -17.85 15.67 -11.15
CA LYS A 313 -17.38 14.55 -11.99
C LYS A 313 -15.88 14.45 -12.09
N THR A 314 -15.14 15.43 -11.56
CA THR A 314 -13.68 15.44 -11.61
C THR A 314 -13.09 14.22 -10.90
N ASN A 315 -12.14 13.57 -11.56
CA ASN A 315 -11.38 12.42 -11.04
C ASN A 315 -9.94 12.39 -11.59
N SER A 316 -9.52 13.51 -12.18
CA SER A 316 -8.28 13.57 -12.97
C SER A 316 -7.10 14.20 -12.22
N PHE A 317 -7.26 14.65 -10.97
CA PHE A 317 -6.18 15.29 -10.20
C PHE A 317 -4.91 14.46 -10.18
N PHE A 318 -5.00 13.21 -9.73
CA PHE A 318 -3.84 12.31 -9.65
C PHE A 318 -3.33 11.86 -11.03
N THR A 319 -4.21 11.69 -12.01
CA THR A 319 -3.82 11.30 -13.37
C THR A 319 -3.05 12.42 -14.07
N ILE A 320 -3.47 13.67 -13.87
CA ILE A 320 -2.76 14.83 -14.42
C ILE A 320 -1.40 14.98 -13.74
N TYR A 321 -1.32 14.83 -12.40
CA TYR A 321 -0.03 14.80 -11.72
C TYR A 321 0.93 13.78 -12.36
N ASN A 322 0.51 12.54 -12.47
CA ASN A 322 1.33 11.46 -13.03
C ASN A 322 1.78 11.76 -14.46
N LYS A 323 0.94 12.38 -15.29
CA LYS A 323 1.30 12.80 -16.65
C LYS A 323 2.54 13.70 -16.70
N TYR A 324 2.70 14.59 -15.70
CA TYR A 324 3.80 15.54 -15.65
C TYR A 324 5.04 15.04 -14.89
N PHE A 325 4.87 14.05 -14.01
CA PHE A 325 5.95 13.54 -13.15
C PHE A 325 6.47 12.16 -13.54
N GLU A 326 5.62 11.24 -14.02
CA GLU A 326 6.07 9.89 -14.44
C GLU A 326 6.74 9.85 -15.82
N ALA A 327 6.67 10.93 -16.59
CA ALA A 327 7.37 11.01 -17.88
C ALA A 327 8.90 11.09 -17.71
N ASP A 328 9.39 11.48 -16.55
CA ASP A 328 10.82 11.66 -16.25
C ASP A 328 11.50 10.38 -15.71
N ASP A 329 10.77 9.43 -15.14
CA ASP A 329 11.33 8.17 -14.63
C ASP A 329 11.70 7.17 -15.75
N LYS A 330 11.54 7.57 -17.02
CA LYS A 330 11.83 6.74 -18.21
C LYS A 330 13.02 7.25 -19.05
N GLN A 331 13.76 8.19 -18.57
CA GLN A 331 15.04 8.64 -19.15
C GLN A 331 16.19 8.27 -18.20
#